data_e91c3f14ce734dc9da5a952e8da41107
#
_entry.id   e91c3f14ce734dc9da5a952e8da41107
#
_cell.length_a   1.000
_cell.length_b   1.000
_cell.length_c   1.000
_cell.angle_alpha   90.00
_cell.angle_beta   90.00
_cell.angle_gamma   90.00
#
_symmetry.space_group_name_H-M   'P 1'
#
loop_
_entity.id
_entity.type
_entity.pdbx_description
1 polymer ?
#
loop_
_entity_poly.entity_id
_entity_poly.type
_entity_poly.pdbx_seq_one_letter_code
_entity_poly.pdbx_strand_id
1 'polypeptide(L)'
;MKKIIIGMIHLPPLPGYRKHPGMDGVVKHALNCLQILQAGGADALLVENEYDHPHQIKAGPEIIAAMSKVVSEIVKKSKIPVGVEVLLNDPKASLAIAKICGAEFIRTDYFVDKMWRKEYGEMEINPQELIAFKNKIKAYDVKIFADIQVKYAKLLEKGKTVKQSVAQAVKAGADGVIVTGKISGQAPDLDDLQEANSSSGNIPVYVGSGFSVDNADKLLKFCSGAIVGTSIKKNGMVNLVKIKKLIKVVKNYD
;
A
#
# COMPACT_ATOMS: atom_id res chain seq x y z
N MET A 1 -1.64 -19.78 10.01
CA MET A 1 -0.91 -18.48 10.15
C MET A 1 -1.94 -17.37 10.06
N LYS A 2 -1.97 -16.46 11.02
CA LYS A 2 -2.93 -15.36 11.06
C LYS A 2 -2.91 -14.54 9.76
N LYS A 3 -4.08 -14.30 9.18
CA LYS A 3 -4.24 -13.46 8.00
C LYS A 3 -4.32 -11.99 8.39
N ILE A 4 -3.52 -11.15 7.76
CA ILE A 4 -3.35 -9.72 8.11
C ILE A 4 -4.22 -8.85 7.19
N ILE A 5 -5.04 -8.00 7.75
CA ILE A 5 -5.82 -7.01 7.00
C ILE A 5 -5.27 -5.60 7.25
N ILE A 6 -4.74 -5.00 6.19
CA ILE A 6 -4.22 -3.63 6.17
C ILE A 6 -5.31 -2.71 5.64
N GLY A 7 -5.82 -1.81 6.48
CA GLY A 7 -6.86 -0.85 6.09
C GLY A 7 -6.29 0.40 5.45
N MET A 8 -6.81 0.81 4.27
CA MET A 8 -6.38 2.03 3.58
C MET A 8 -6.97 3.30 4.18
N ILE A 9 -6.14 4.29 4.41
CA ILE A 9 -6.51 5.68 4.67
C ILE A 9 -6.13 6.51 3.44
N HIS A 10 -7.06 6.68 2.51
CA HIS A 10 -6.89 7.55 1.34
C HIS A 10 -7.14 9.00 1.79
N LEU A 11 -6.12 9.85 1.70
CA LEU A 11 -6.24 11.24 2.11
C LEU A 11 -7.02 12.06 1.08
N PRO A 12 -7.82 13.05 1.51
CA PRO A 12 -8.34 14.09 0.62
C PRO A 12 -7.20 14.83 -0.09
N PRO A 13 -7.48 15.59 -1.18
CA PRO A 13 -6.45 16.34 -1.89
C PRO A 13 -5.60 17.18 -0.95
N LEU A 14 -4.27 17.07 -1.09
CA LEU A 14 -3.28 17.78 -0.28
C LEU A 14 -3.05 19.22 -0.81
N PRO A 15 -2.26 20.07 -0.13
CA PRO A 15 -1.95 21.42 -0.61
C PRO A 15 -1.41 21.42 -2.04
N GLY A 16 -1.86 22.38 -2.84
CA GLY A 16 -1.53 22.46 -4.27
C GLY A 16 -2.55 21.79 -5.18
N TYR A 17 -3.39 20.91 -4.67
CA TYR A 17 -4.43 20.23 -5.46
C TYR A 17 -5.81 20.87 -5.30
N ARG A 18 -6.59 20.78 -6.39
CA ARG A 18 -7.96 21.32 -6.43
C ARG A 18 -8.82 20.59 -5.37
N LYS A 19 -9.69 21.33 -4.69
CA LYS A 19 -10.56 20.85 -3.60
C LYS A 19 -9.84 20.45 -2.32
N HIS A 20 -8.61 20.91 -2.12
CA HIS A 20 -7.94 20.76 -0.82
C HIS A 20 -8.82 21.36 0.31
N PRO A 21 -9.19 20.58 1.35
CA PRO A 21 -10.14 21.02 2.37
C PRO A 21 -9.47 21.78 3.53
N GLY A 22 -8.21 22.19 3.37
CA GLY A 22 -7.34 22.66 4.46
C GLY A 22 -6.74 21.48 5.26
N MET A 23 -5.56 21.72 5.84
CA MET A 23 -4.84 20.67 6.55
C MET A 23 -5.60 20.12 7.76
N ASP A 24 -6.38 20.94 8.45
CA ASP A 24 -7.21 20.47 9.58
C ASP A 24 -8.32 19.51 9.09
N GLY A 25 -8.89 19.79 7.91
CA GLY A 25 -9.84 18.89 7.24
C GLY A 25 -9.22 17.54 6.87
N VAL A 26 -7.99 17.55 6.34
CA VAL A 26 -7.25 16.33 5.99
C VAL A 26 -6.94 15.51 7.25
N VAL A 27 -6.40 16.14 8.29
CA VAL A 27 -6.09 15.46 9.57
C VAL A 27 -7.35 14.88 10.22
N LYS A 28 -8.44 15.66 10.27
CA LYS A 28 -9.73 15.19 10.82
C LYS A 28 -10.25 13.98 10.07
N HIS A 29 -10.19 14.00 8.72
CA HIS A 29 -10.57 12.85 7.89
C HIS A 29 -9.72 11.61 8.21
N ALA A 30 -8.40 11.76 8.25
CA ALA A 30 -7.47 10.68 8.50
C ALA A 30 -7.68 10.04 9.89
N LEU A 31 -7.86 10.86 10.93
CA LEU A 31 -8.12 10.38 12.28
C LEU A 31 -9.48 9.68 12.42
N ASN A 32 -10.51 10.13 11.70
CA ASN A 32 -11.79 9.44 11.65
C ASN A 32 -11.65 8.06 10.98
N CYS A 33 -10.91 7.97 9.87
CA CYS A 33 -10.61 6.68 9.23
C CYS A 33 -9.85 5.74 10.17
N LEU A 34 -8.82 6.24 10.86
CA LEU A 34 -8.07 5.50 11.88
C LEU A 34 -9.00 4.89 12.93
N GLN A 35 -9.87 5.68 13.52
CA GLN A 35 -10.80 5.22 14.56
C GLN A 35 -11.70 4.09 14.04
N ILE A 36 -12.27 4.25 12.85
CA ILE A 36 -13.16 3.26 12.23
C ILE A 36 -12.42 1.96 11.93
N LEU A 37 -11.20 2.05 11.36
CA LEU A 37 -10.42 0.87 11.00
C LEU A 37 -9.97 0.08 12.23
N GLN A 38 -9.49 0.75 13.27
CA GLN A 38 -9.13 0.10 14.54
C GLN A 38 -10.35 -0.54 15.21
N ALA A 39 -11.47 0.19 15.33
CA ALA A 39 -12.71 -0.34 15.90
C ALA A 39 -13.31 -1.47 15.05
N GLY A 40 -12.98 -1.51 13.77
CA GLY A 40 -13.36 -2.56 12.82
C GLY A 40 -12.50 -3.82 12.90
N GLY A 41 -11.34 -3.75 13.58
CA GLY A 41 -10.43 -4.87 13.78
C GLY A 41 -9.38 -5.03 12.67
N ALA A 42 -9.04 -3.97 11.94
CA ALA A 42 -7.88 -3.98 11.05
C ALA A 42 -6.59 -4.27 11.82
N ASP A 43 -5.65 -5.02 11.22
CA ASP A 43 -4.39 -5.38 11.84
C ASP A 43 -3.30 -4.34 11.63
N ALA A 44 -3.38 -3.55 10.55
CA ALA A 44 -2.49 -2.44 10.23
C ALA A 44 -3.22 -1.40 9.38
N LEU A 45 -2.57 -0.25 9.17
CA LEU A 45 -3.06 0.85 8.35
C LEU A 45 -2.05 1.21 7.27
N LEU A 46 -2.52 1.69 6.12
CA LEU A 46 -1.68 2.29 5.09
C LEU A 46 -2.26 3.66 4.70
N VAL A 47 -1.45 4.70 4.85
CA VAL A 47 -1.81 6.10 4.54
C VAL A 47 -1.28 6.46 3.16
N GLU A 48 -2.16 6.98 2.30
CA GLU A 48 -1.87 7.24 0.89
C GLU A 48 -2.53 8.53 0.42
N ASN A 49 -1.83 9.31 -0.41
CA ASN A 49 -2.33 10.55 -1.02
C ASN A 49 -3.12 10.30 -2.32
N GLU A 50 -4.06 9.38 -2.28
CA GLU A 50 -4.85 8.87 -3.42
C GLU A 50 -5.55 9.96 -4.26
N TYR A 51 -6.00 11.04 -3.63
CA TYR A 51 -6.81 12.05 -4.33
C TYR A 51 -6.02 13.26 -4.86
N ASP A 52 -4.70 13.17 -4.90
CA ASP A 52 -3.81 14.17 -5.52
C ASP A 52 -3.74 13.96 -7.04
N HIS A 53 -4.78 14.37 -7.77
CA HIS A 53 -4.82 14.16 -9.22
C HIS A 53 -4.56 15.45 -10.02
N PRO A 54 -3.68 15.39 -11.08
CA PRO A 54 -2.79 14.27 -11.43
C PRO A 54 -1.67 14.11 -10.40
N HIS A 55 -1.28 12.86 -10.12
CA HIS A 55 -0.15 12.62 -9.22
C HIS A 55 1.16 13.12 -9.82
N GLN A 56 2.07 13.59 -8.98
CA GLN A 56 3.46 13.84 -9.37
C GLN A 56 4.26 12.54 -9.27
N ILE A 57 5.19 12.29 -10.21
CA ILE A 57 6.09 11.11 -10.11
C ILE A 57 6.96 11.21 -8.84
N LYS A 58 7.48 12.40 -8.55
CA LYS A 58 8.17 12.72 -7.30
C LYS A 58 7.37 13.78 -6.56
N ALA A 59 7.17 13.57 -5.27
CA ALA A 59 6.40 14.48 -4.44
C ALA A 59 7.13 15.81 -4.23
N GLY A 60 6.40 16.91 -4.35
CA GLY A 60 6.90 18.23 -3.96
C GLY A 60 7.04 18.36 -2.44
N PRO A 61 7.81 19.36 -1.97
CA PRO A 61 8.02 19.58 -0.54
C PRO A 61 6.71 19.81 0.22
N GLU A 62 5.69 20.40 -0.41
CA GLU A 62 4.36 20.63 0.16
C GLU A 62 3.65 19.30 0.47
N ILE A 63 3.77 18.29 -0.41
CA ILE A 63 3.17 16.97 -0.22
C ILE A 63 3.91 16.21 0.88
N ILE A 64 5.24 16.24 0.86
CA ILE A 64 6.06 15.59 1.90
C ILE A 64 5.75 16.17 3.28
N ALA A 65 5.66 17.51 3.40
CA ALA A 65 5.34 18.18 4.65
C ALA A 65 3.91 17.84 5.13
N ALA A 66 2.93 17.87 4.22
CA ALA A 66 1.54 17.55 4.53
C ALA A 66 1.38 16.09 4.97
N MET A 67 1.97 15.14 4.23
CA MET A 67 1.98 13.72 4.58
C MET A 67 2.65 13.49 5.93
N SER A 68 3.80 14.12 6.20
CA SER A 68 4.50 14.00 7.48
C SER A 68 3.63 14.46 8.65
N LYS A 69 2.93 15.60 8.51
CA LYS A 69 1.98 16.10 9.52
C LYS A 69 0.88 15.07 9.79
N VAL A 70 0.24 14.56 8.75
CA VAL A 70 -0.89 13.61 8.88
C VAL A 70 -0.43 12.29 9.48
N VAL A 71 0.66 11.71 8.97
CA VAL A 71 1.20 10.42 9.44
C VAL A 71 1.62 10.53 10.90
N SER A 72 2.28 11.63 11.31
CA SER A 72 2.64 11.87 12.72
C SER A 72 1.40 11.86 13.63
N GLU A 73 0.30 12.51 13.23
CA GLU A 73 -0.93 12.52 14.02
C GLU A 73 -1.61 11.14 14.09
N ILE A 74 -1.53 10.35 13.02
CA ILE A 74 -2.04 8.96 12.97
C ILE A 74 -1.21 8.08 13.89
N VAL A 75 0.14 8.09 13.76
CA VAL A 75 1.04 7.24 14.55
C VAL A 75 0.89 7.48 16.04
N LYS A 76 0.80 8.76 16.49
CA LYS A 76 0.58 9.11 17.89
C LYS A 76 -0.70 8.51 18.49
N LYS A 77 -1.73 8.25 17.69
CA LYS A 77 -3.04 7.78 18.13
C LYS A 77 -3.35 6.33 17.73
N SER A 78 -2.52 5.76 16.86
CA SER A 78 -2.68 4.39 16.40
C SER A 78 -2.25 3.39 17.49
N LYS A 79 -3.01 2.29 17.60
CA LYS A 79 -2.67 1.12 18.42
C LYS A 79 -2.22 -0.07 17.57
N ILE A 80 -2.13 0.12 16.26
CA ILE A 80 -1.76 -0.89 15.28
C ILE A 80 -0.73 -0.30 14.32
N PRO A 81 0.10 -1.13 13.67
CA PRO A 81 1.14 -0.70 12.72
C PRO A 81 0.61 0.26 11.66
N VAL A 82 1.41 1.27 11.32
CA VAL A 82 1.10 2.28 10.30
C VAL A 82 2.12 2.19 9.17
N GLY A 83 1.63 2.17 7.94
CA GLY A 83 2.42 2.27 6.72
C GLY A 83 2.17 3.57 5.97
N VAL A 84 3.05 3.88 5.04
CA VAL A 84 3.02 5.10 4.22
C VAL A 84 3.26 4.76 2.74
N GLU A 85 2.46 5.35 1.87
CA GLU A 85 2.70 5.35 0.43
C GLU A 85 2.54 6.77 -0.11
N VAL A 86 3.56 7.27 -0.81
CA VAL A 86 3.53 8.56 -1.50
C VAL A 86 3.43 8.30 -2.99
N LEU A 87 2.27 8.54 -3.54
CA LEU A 87 1.99 8.40 -4.97
C LEU A 87 2.59 9.60 -5.76
N LEU A 88 3.04 9.40 -7.03
CA LEU A 88 2.84 8.12 -7.71
C LEU A 88 4.00 7.13 -7.51
N ASN A 89 5.25 7.58 -7.39
CA ASN A 89 6.43 6.73 -7.34
C ASN A 89 7.58 7.40 -6.56
N ASP A 90 7.31 7.79 -5.31
CA ASP A 90 8.33 8.38 -4.44
C ASP A 90 8.56 7.56 -3.15
N PRO A 91 9.17 6.36 -3.29
CA PRO A 91 9.46 5.52 -2.14
C PRO A 91 10.51 6.12 -1.19
N LYS A 92 11.38 7.04 -1.67
CA LYS A 92 12.32 7.75 -0.79
C LYS A 92 11.57 8.73 0.12
N ALA A 93 10.56 9.44 -0.40
CA ALA A 93 9.68 10.27 0.42
C ALA A 93 8.89 9.41 1.42
N SER A 94 8.31 8.28 0.98
CA SER A 94 7.62 7.33 1.85
C SER A 94 8.51 6.85 3.00
N LEU A 95 9.77 6.45 2.71
CA LEU A 95 10.75 6.03 3.74
C LEU A 95 11.11 7.16 4.70
N ALA A 96 11.33 8.37 4.19
CA ALA A 96 11.67 9.52 5.04
C ALA A 96 10.50 9.85 5.99
N ILE A 97 9.27 9.90 5.48
CA ILE A 97 8.07 10.13 6.28
C ILE A 97 7.89 9.03 7.32
N ALA A 98 8.00 7.76 6.90
CA ALA A 98 7.85 6.62 7.80
C ALA A 98 8.87 6.71 8.95
N LYS A 99 10.15 6.93 8.64
CA LYS A 99 11.22 7.01 9.65
C LYS A 99 11.02 8.17 10.63
N ILE A 100 10.69 9.35 10.13
CA ILE A 100 10.54 10.56 10.97
C ILE A 100 9.28 10.50 11.83
N CYS A 101 8.20 9.93 11.30
CA CYS A 101 6.92 9.86 12.01
C CYS A 101 6.75 8.59 12.87
N GLY A 102 7.65 7.60 12.75
CA GLY A 102 7.56 6.33 13.48
C GLY A 102 6.58 5.34 12.85
N ALA A 103 6.33 5.42 11.55
CA ALA A 103 5.59 4.40 10.82
C ALA A 103 6.48 3.18 10.54
N GLU A 104 5.88 1.99 10.42
CA GLU A 104 6.60 0.71 10.47
C GLU A 104 6.88 0.12 9.08
N PHE A 105 6.17 0.57 8.04
CA PHE A 105 6.40 0.07 6.68
C PHE A 105 6.06 1.12 5.63
N ILE A 106 6.56 0.87 4.43
CA ILE A 106 6.11 1.58 3.22
C ILE A 106 5.55 0.58 2.22
N ARG A 107 4.65 1.06 1.34
CA ARG A 107 4.32 0.41 0.09
C ARG A 107 4.99 1.16 -1.05
N THR A 108 5.45 0.45 -2.07
CA THR A 108 6.09 1.04 -3.24
C THR A 108 5.69 0.31 -4.51
N ASP A 109 5.27 1.08 -5.50
CA ASP A 109 5.04 0.63 -6.86
C ASP A 109 6.38 0.50 -7.62
N TYR A 110 6.39 -0.24 -8.73
CA TYR A 110 7.52 -0.33 -9.69
C TYR A 110 8.87 -0.73 -9.07
N PHE A 111 8.88 -1.51 -8.01
CA PHE A 111 10.09 -1.81 -7.24
C PHE A 111 11.17 -2.55 -8.04
N VAL A 112 10.75 -3.57 -8.81
CA VAL A 112 11.66 -4.40 -9.64
C VAL A 112 11.18 -4.54 -11.09
N ASP A 113 10.01 -4.00 -11.39
CA ASP A 113 9.38 -4.13 -12.69
C ASP A 113 9.42 -2.78 -13.42
N LYS A 114 10.11 -2.74 -14.56
CA LYS A 114 10.03 -1.61 -15.47
C LYS A 114 8.71 -1.68 -16.23
N MET A 115 7.88 -0.67 -16.07
CA MET A 115 6.53 -0.67 -16.62
C MET A 115 6.26 0.61 -17.39
N TRP A 116 5.25 0.57 -18.25
CA TRP A 116 4.77 1.73 -19.00
C TRP A 116 3.36 2.07 -18.58
N ARG A 117 3.12 3.34 -18.23
CA ARG A 117 1.83 3.87 -17.89
C ARG A 117 1.43 4.98 -18.84
N LYS A 118 0.19 4.94 -19.33
CA LYS A 118 -0.28 5.86 -20.38
C LYS A 118 -0.07 7.33 -20.04
N GLU A 119 -0.29 7.70 -18.78
CA GLU A 119 -0.26 9.08 -18.30
C GLU A 119 1.16 9.58 -18.00
N TYR A 120 2.11 8.67 -17.75
CA TYR A 120 3.43 9.00 -17.20
C TYR A 120 4.61 8.43 -18.00
N GLY A 121 4.35 7.57 -18.98
CA GLY A 121 5.41 6.88 -19.74
C GLY A 121 6.05 5.73 -18.98
N GLU A 122 7.37 5.60 -19.12
CA GLU A 122 8.16 4.57 -18.43
C GLU A 122 8.28 4.88 -16.94
N MET A 123 8.02 3.86 -16.13
CA MET A 123 8.03 3.92 -14.67
C MET A 123 8.91 2.81 -14.14
N GLU A 124 9.89 3.18 -13.33
CA GLU A 124 10.76 2.27 -12.61
C GLU A 124 11.36 2.97 -11.39
N ILE A 125 11.87 2.21 -10.45
CA ILE A 125 12.78 2.69 -9.42
C ILE A 125 14.06 1.85 -9.43
N ASN A 126 15.12 2.35 -8.83
CA ASN A 126 16.31 1.58 -8.56
C ASN A 126 16.25 1.06 -7.12
N PRO A 127 16.05 -0.26 -6.90
CA PRO A 127 15.94 -0.83 -5.56
C PRO A 127 17.21 -0.61 -4.73
N GLN A 128 18.40 -0.69 -5.35
CA GLN A 128 19.68 -0.50 -4.67
C GLN A 128 19.81 0.92 -4.11
N GLU A 129 19.35 1.92 -4.86
CA GLU A 129 19.31 3.31 -4.38
C GLU A 129 18.33 3.50 -3.23
N LEU A 130 17.18 2.82 -3.28
CA LEU A 130 16.20 2.87 -2.20
C LEU A 130 16.77 2.25 -0.91
N ILE A 131 17.43 1.09 -1.02
CA ILE A 131 18.10 0.43 0.11
C ILE A 131 19.27 1.28 0.64
N ALA A 132 20.08 1.87 -0.25
CA ALA A 132 21.14 2.78 0.16
C ALA A 132 20.58 4.00 0.92
N PHE A 133 19.46 4.55 0.45
CA PHE A 133 18.77 5.65 1.15
C PHE A 133 18.20 5.20 2.51
N LYS A 134 17.55 4.02 2.58
CA LYS A 134 17.09 3.40 3.83
C LYS A 134 18.23 3.32 4.87
N ASN A 135 19.40 2.85 4.44
CA ASN A 135 20.60 2.76 5.29
C ASN A 135 21.12 4.15 5.70
N LYS A 136 21.20 5.09 4.76
CA LYS A 136 21.64 6.48 5.02
C LYS A 136 20.83 7.16 6.12
N ILE A 137 19.50 7.00 6.11
CA ILE A 137 18.61 7.58 7.13
C ILE A 137 18.37 6.66 8.34
N LYS A 138 19.08 5.53 8.41
CA LYS A 138 18.97 4.53 9.48
C LYS A 138 17.54 4.03 9.72
N ALA A 139 16.78 3.85 8.64
CA ALA A 139 15.41 3.35 8.67
C ALA A 139 15.35 1.80 8.66
N TYR A 140 16.23 1.14 9.41
CA TYR A 140 16.36 -0.33 9.45
C TYR A 140 15.08 -1.03 9.93
N ASP A 141 14.33 -0.37 10.78
CA ASP A 141 13.06 -0.76 11.37
C ASP A 141 11.84 -0.61 10.42
N VAL A 142 11.99 0.13 9.32
CA VAL A 142 10.89 0.34 8.35
C VAL A 142 10.92 -0.77 7.28
N LYS A 143 9.84 -1.53 7.16
CA LYS A 143 9.68 -2.60 6.16
C LYS A 143 9.32 -2.03 4.78
N ILE A 144 9.72 -2.73 3.71
CA ILE A 144 9.38 -2.39 2.33
C ILE A 144 8.43 -3.46 1.77
N PHE A 145 7.19 -3.07 1.47
CA PHE A 145 6.23 -3.91 0.75
C PHE A 145 6.16 -3.45 -0.70
N ALA A 146 6.53 -4.34 -1.61
CA ALA A 146 6.73 -4.05 -3.02
C ALA A 146 5.59 -4.60 -3.88
N ASP A 147 4.96 -3.75 -4.68
CA ASP A 147 4.03 -4.21 -5.72
C ASP A 147 4.79 -4.95 -6.82
N ILE A 148 4.20 -6.07 -7.26
CA ILE A 148 4.69 -6.87 -8.36
C ILE A 148 3.79 -6.63 -9.57
N GLN A 149 4.38 -6.21 -10.69
CA GLN A 149 3.67 -5.94 -11.95
C GLN A 149 2.40 -5.10 -11.73
N VAL A 150 2.58 -3.93 -11.12
CA VAL A 150 1.52 -3.09 -10.56
C VAL A 150 0.41 -2.74 -11.56
N LYS A 151 -0.80 -2.58 -11.05
CA LYS A 151 -1.99 -2.16 -11.80
C LYS A 151 -1.82 -0.87 -12.61
N TYR A 152 -2.68 -0.66 -13.61
CA TYR A 152 -2.70 0.50 -14.52
C TYR A 152 -1.49 0.66 -15.42
N ALA A 153 -0.54 -0.27 -15.38
CA ALA A 153 0.68 -0.20 -16.16
C ALA A 153 0.91 -1.49 -16.96
N LYS A 154 1.70 -1.40 -18.02
CA LYS A 154 2.08 -2.51 -18.87
C LYS A 154 3.55 -2.84 -18.63
N LEU A 155 3.84 -4.10 -18.33
CA LEU A 155 5.21 -4.60 -18.17
C LEU A 155 5.99 -4.42 -19.47
N LEU A 156 7.18 -3.83 -19.40
CA LEU A 156 8.05 -3.61 -20.57
C LEU A 156 8.97 -4.81 -20.85
N GLU A 157 9.32 -5.57 -19.83
CA GLU A 157 10.13 -6.78 -19.95
C GLU A 157 9.24 -7.94 -20.46
N LYS A 158 9.30 -8.18 -21.78
CA LYS A 158 8.49 -9.23 -22.42
C LYS A 158 8.78 -10.61 -21.81
N GLY A 159 7.74 -11.33 -21.43
CA GLY A 159 7.83 -12.70 -20.92
C GLY A 159 8.32 -12.83 -19.49
N LYS A 160 8.58 -11.74 -18.77
CA LYS A 160 8.89 -11.78 -17.35
C LYS A 160 7.66 -12.26 -16.56
N THR A 161 7.82 -13.35 -15.80
CA THR A 161 6.74 -13.93 -15.00
C THR A 161 6.61 -13.26 -13.64
N VAL A 162 5.49 -13.46 -12.97
CA VAL A 162 5.28 -13.03 -11.57
C VAL A 162 6.35 -13.64 -10.66
N LYS A 163 6.68 -14.92 -10.86
CA LYS A 163 7.76 -15.64 -10.16
C LYS A 163 9.10 -14.91 -10.25
N GLN A 164 9.46 -14.47 -11.45
CA GLN A 164 10.72 -13.74 -11.65
C GLN A 164 10.73 -12.38 -10.95
N SER A 165 9.61 -11.65 -11.02
CA SER A 165 9.46 -10.37 -10.33
C SER A 165 9.53 -10.54 -8.80
N VAL A 166 8.86 -11.56 -8.24
CA VAL A 166 8.92 -11.88 -6.82
C VAL A 166 10.35 -12.24 -6.39
N ALA A 167 11.02 -13.12 -7.12
CA ALA A 167 12.41 -13.50 -6.80
C ALA A 167 13.36 -12.30 -6.83
N GLN A 168 13.17 -11.37 -7.79
CA GLN A 168 13.93 -10.13 -7.85
C GLN A 168 13.62 -9.21 -6.67
N ALA A 169 12.35 -9.06 -6.27
CA ALA A 169 11.95 -8.24 -5.13
C ALA A 169 12.55 -8.77 -3.81
N VAL A 170 12.49 -10.08 -3.58
CA VAL A 170 13.14 -10.73 -2.43
C VAL A 170 14.65 -10.47 -2.42
N LYS A 171 15.33 -10.69 -3.54
CA LYS A 171 16.77 -10.44 -3.69
C LYS A 171 17.14 -8.97 -3.50
N ALA A 172 16.24 -8.06 -3.88
CA ALA A 172 16.43 -6.62 -3.75
C ALA A 172 16.12 -6.09 -2.34
N GLY A 173 15.67 -6.93 -1.40
CA GLY A 173 15.43 -6.57 -0.01
C GLY A 173 14.00 -6.12 0.31
N ALA A 174 13.00 -6.56 -0.44
CA ALA A 174 11.61 -6.42 -0.05
C ALA A 174 11.29 -7.28 1.18
N ASP A 175 10.54 -6.73 2.13
CA ASP A 175 10.07 -7.42 3.33
C ASP A 175 8.69 -8.08 3.13
N GLY A 176 8.05 -7.83 2.00
CA GLY A 176 6.80 -8.42 1.54
C GLY A 176 6.50 -8.03 0.11
N VAL A 177 5.68 -8.80 -0.58
CA VAL A 177 5.23 -8.50 -1.94
C VAL A 177 3.71 -8.32 -2.00
N ILE A 178 3.27 -7.50 -2.93
CA ILE A 178 1.86 -7.17 -3.14
C ILE A 178 1.49 -7.53 -4.57
N VAL A 179 0.43 -8.33 -4.74
CA VAL A 179 -0.11 -8.70 -6.05
C VAL A 179 -1.45 -7.97 -6.25
N THR A 180 -1.58 -7.25 -7.36
CA THR A 180 -2.79 -6.47 -7.68
C THR A 180 -3.50 -7.03 -8.91
N GLY A 181 -4.79 -6.74 -9.06
CA GLY A 181 -5.48 -6.89 -10.34
C GLY A 181 -5.05 -5.80 -11.33
N LYS A 182 -5.73 -5.72 -12.47
CA LYS A 182 -5.39 -4.75 -13.54
C LYS A 182 -5.78 -3.31 -13.20
N ILE A 183 -6.80 -3.14 -12.36
CA ILE A 183 -7.32 -1.84 -11.91
C ILE A 183 -7.74 -1.90 -10.44
N SER A 184 -7.90 -0.74 -9.80
CA SER A 184 -8.43 -0.65 -8.43
C SER A 184 -9.82 -1.28 -8.32
N GLY A 185 -10.04 -2.07 -7.26
CA GLY A 185 -11.29 -2.80 -7.05
C GLY A 185 -11.39 -4.14 -7.78
N GLN A 186 -10.48 -4.47 -8.69
CA GLN A 186 -10.34 -5.78 -9.30
C GLN A 186 -9.33 -6.62 -8.51
N ALA A 187 -9.67 -7.87 -8.20
CA ALA A 187 -8.76 -8.82 -7.58
C ALA A 187 -7.69 -9.30 -8.58
N PRO A 188 -6.50 -9.70 -8.10
CA PRO A 188 -5.52 -10.38 -8.94
C PRO A 188 -6.06 -11.71 -9.46
N ASP A 189 -5.47 -12.18 -10.55
CA ASP A 189 -5.70 -13.52 -11.03
C ASP A 189 -5.16 -14.54 -10.01
N LEU A 190 -5.87 -15.67 -9.83
CA LEU A 190 -5.47 -16.69 -8.84
C LEU A 190 -4.12 -17.31 -9.18
N ASP A 191 -3.83 -17.48 -10.46
CA ASP A 191 -2.56 -18.07 -10.93
C ASP A 191 -1.39 -17.16 -10.57
N ASP A 192 -1.53 -15.84 -10.74
CA ASP A 192 -0.52 -14.85 -10.35
C ASP A 192 -0.27 -14.86 -8.83
N LEU A 193 -1.35 -15.00 -8.03
CA LEU A 193 -1.25 -15.06 -6.59
C LEU A 193 -0.61 -16.37 -6.10
N GLN A 194 -0.92 -17.49 -6.73
CA GLN A 194 -0.29 -18.79 -6.46
C GLN A 194 1.19 -18.78 -6.81
N GLU A 195 1.53 -18.22 -7.98
CA GLU A 195 2.92 -18.09 -8.43
C GLU A 195 3.73 -17.20 -7.48
N ALA A 196 3.16 -16.07 -7.05
CA ALA A 196 3.78 -15.20 -6.07
C ALA A 196 4.00 -15.91 -4.73
N ASN A 197 2.99 -16.57 -4.20
CA ASN A 197 3.06 -17.28 -2.92
C ASN A 197 4.11 -18.41 -2.93
N SER A 198 4.17 -19.19 -4.02
CA SER A 198 5.15 -20.28 -4.15
C SER A 198 6.59 -19.81 -4.31
N SER A 199 6.80 -18.53 -4.67
CA SER A 199 8.11 -17.95 -5.01
C SER A 199 8.61 -16.94 -3.98
N SER A 200 7.78 -16.54 -3.01
CA SER A 200 8.10 -15.51 -2.00
C SER A 200 9.05 -16.00 -0.90
N GLY A 201 9.27 -17.33 -0.79
CA GLY A 201 10.04 -17.89 0.31
C GLY A 201 9.39 -17.60 1.66
N ASN A 202 10.07 -16.84 2.52
CA ASN A 202 9.60 -16.54 3.87
C ASN A 202 8.91 -15.17 4.01
N ILE A 203 8.88 -14.35 2.95
CA ILE A 203 8.22 -13.04 3.04
C ILE A 203 6.73 -13.15 2.72
N PRO A 204 5.88 -12.33 3.36
CA PRO A 204 4.44 -12.37 3.14
C PRO A 204 4.05 -11.89 1.75
N VAL A 205 2.99 -12.49 1.21
CA VAL A 205 2.30 -12.08 -0.01
C VAL A 205 0.96 -11.45 0.36
N TYR A 206 0.71 -10.23 -0.10
CA TYR A 206 -0.54 -9.52 0.13
C TYR A 206 -1.32 -9.31 -1.17
N VAL A 207 -2.65 -9.41 -1.08
CA VAL A 207 -3.54 -8.94 -2.15
C VAL A 207 -3.66 -7.42 -2.03
N GLY A 208 -3.28 -6.66 -3.08
CA GLY A 208 -3.26 -5.18 -3.05
C GLY A 208 -4.49 -4.51 -3.64
N SER A 209 -5.42 -5.25 -4.26
CA SER A 209 -6.65 -4.69 -4.84
C SER A 209 -7.78 -5.71 -4.89
N GLY A 210 -9.04 -5.23 -4.91
CA GLY A 210 -10.24 -6.02 -5.15
C GLY A 210 -10.58 -7.09 -4.10
N PHE A 211 -9.90 -7.13 -2.97
CA PHE A 211 -10.22 -8.05 -1.88
C PHE A 211 -11.54 -7.64 -1.20
N SER A 212 -12.45 -8.60 -1.04
CA SER A 212 -13.77 -8.38 -0.46
C SER A 212 -14.29 -9.63 0.26
N VAL A 213 -15.42 -9.51 0.93
CA VAL A 213 -16.12 -10.65 1.56
C VAL A 213 -16.43 -11.75 0.55
N ASP A 214 -16.73 -11.39 -0.71
CA ASP A 214 -17.23 -12.32 -1.72
C ASP A 214 -16.12 -13.20 -2.33
N ASN A 215 -14.84 -12.79 -2.20
CA ASN A 215 -13.71 -13.52 -2.77
C ASN A 215 -12.63 -13.91 -1.73
N ALA A 216 -12.82 -13.55 -0.47
CA ALA A 216 -11.87 -13.83 0.60
C ALA A 216 -11.50 -15.32 0.68
N ASP A 217 -12.51 -16.21 0.61
CA ASP A 217 -12.32 -17.67 0.68
C ASP A 217 -11.40 -18.23 -0.39
N LYS A 218 -11.38 -17.63 -1.58
CA LYS A 218 -10.53 -18.04 -2.68
C LYS A 218 -9.12 -17.50 -2.54
N LEU A 219 -9.00 -16.20 -2.22
CA LEU A 219 -7.72 -15.49 -2.22
C LEU A 219 -6.86 -15.81 -0.98
N LEU A 220 -7.47 -15.98 0.21
CA LEU A 220 -6.75 -16.25 1.45
C LEU A 220 -5.98 -17.58 1.47
N LYS A 221 -6.30 -18.49 0.57
CA LYS A 221 -5.55 -19.74 0.40
C LYS A 221 -4.12 -19.51 -0.06
N PHE A 222 -3.88 -18.41 -0.78
CA PHE A 222 -2.62 -18.13 -1.48
C PHE A 222 -1.95 -16.82 -1.06
N CYS A 223 -2.38 -16.20 0.05
CA CYS A 223 -1.78 -14.98 0.54
C CYS A 223 -1.71 -14.93 2.07
N SER A 224 -0.86 -14.08 2.58
CA SER A 224 -0.70 -13.79 4.01
C SER A 224 -1.75 -12.79 4.52
N GLY A 225 -2.45 -12.11 3.62
CA GLY A 225 -3.47 -11.13 3.95
C GLY A 225 -3.79 -10.20 2.78
N ALA A 226 -4.42 -9.06 3.06
CA ALA A 226 -4.84 -8.12 2.02
C ALA A 226 -4.78 -6.67 2.48
N ILE A 227 -4.55 -5.77 1.52
CA ILE A 227 -4.72 -4.33 1.64
C ILE A 227 -6.12 -3.98 1.13
N VAL A 228 -6.94 -3.36 1.98
CA VAL A 228 -8.35 -3.14 1.68
C VAL A 228 -8.72 -1.67 1.71
N GLY A 229 -9.30 -1.19 0.63
CA GLY A 229 -9.77 0.19 0.48
C GLY A 229 -11.23 0.23 0.01
N THR A 230 -11.46 -0.03 -1.27
CA THR A 230 -12.77 0.12 -1.93
C THR A 230 -13.88 -0.72 -1.30
N SER A 231 -13.62 -1.98 -0.99
CA SER A 231 -14.61 -2.93 -0.45
C SER A 231 -15.18 -2.52 0.92
N ILE A 232 -14.40 -1.78 1.71
CA ILE A 232 -14.78 -1.34 3.06
C ILE A 232 -15.36 0.08 3.09
N LYS A 233 -15.51 0.74 1.92
CA LYS A 233 -16.10 2.08 1.82
C LYS A 233 -17.61 2.05 1.55
N LYS A 234 -18.31 3.08 2.02
CA LYS A 234 -19.68 3.45 1.66
C LYS A 234 -19.68 4.96 1.39
N ASN A 235 -20.16 5.36 0.22
CA ASN A 235 -20.16 6.78 -0.20
C ASN A 235 -18.77 7.44 -0.06
N GLY A 236 -17.70 6.74 -0.49
CA GLY A 236 -16.31 7.24 -0.43
C GLY A 236 -15.64 7.18 0.96
N MET A 237 -16.38 6.94 2.04
CA MET A 237 -15.88 6.91 3.41
C MET A 237 -15.72 5.47 3.92
N VAL A 238 -14.70 5.23 4.75
CA VAL A 238 -14.53 3.95 5.46
C VAL A 238 -15.77 3.69 6.33
N ASN A 239 -16.28 2.47 6.30
CA ASN A 239 -17.52 2.09 6.96
C ASN A 239 -17.30 0.96 7.97
N LEU A 240 -17.66 1.22 9.25
CA LEU A 240 -17.44 0.30 10.36
C LEU A 240 -18.13 -1.06 10.16
N VAL A 241 -19.34 -1.08 9.61
CA VAL A 241 -20.09 -2.33 9.40
C VAL A 241 -19.40 -3.18 8.34
N LYS A 242 -18.94 -2.56 7.25
CA LYS A 242 -18.26 -3.27 6.17
C LYS A 242 -16.91 -3.87 6.61
N ILE A 243 -16.10 -3.10 7.35
CA ILE A 243 -14.80 -3.63 7.83
C ILE A 243 -15.04 -4.74 8.86
N LYS A 244 -15.96 -4.61 9.80
CA LYS A 244 -16.30 -5.68 10.74
C LYS A 244 -16.78 -6.96 10.03
N LYS A 245 -17.60 -6.82 8.97
CA LYS A 245 -18.05 -7.97 8.17
C LYS A 245 -16.87 -8.68 7.50
N LEU A 246 -15.94 -7.90 6.91
CA LEU A 246 -14.76 -8.45 6.28
C LEU A 246 -13.85 -9.17 7.29
N ILE A 247 -13.55 -8.54 8.41
CA ILE A 247 -12.71 -9.13 9.47
C ILE A 247 -13.32 -10.43 10.02
N LYS A 248 -14.65 -10.48 10.17
CA LYS A 248 -15.33 -11.72 10.61
C LYS A 248 -15.10 -12.88 9.63
N VAL A 249 -15.15 -12.62 8.34
CA VAL A 249 -14.87 -13.65 7.31
C VAL A 249 -13.41 -14.09 7.37
N VAL A 250 -12.48 -13.13 7.47
CA VAL A 250 -11.03 -13.41 7.49
C VAL A 250 -10.63 -14.25 8.71
N LYS A 251 -11.18 -13.96 9.89
CA LYS A 251 -10.90 -14.72 11.13
C LYS A 251 -11.31 -16.20 11.06
N ASN A 252 -12.16 -16.59 10.14
CA ASN A 252 -12.49 -18.01 9.94
C ASN A 252 -11.37 -18.80 9.23
N TYR A 253 -10.31 -18.10 8.79
CA TYR A 253 -9.12 -18.69 8.12
C TYR A 253 -7.89 -18.78 9.04
N ASP A 254 -7.96 -18.21 10.23
CA ASP A 254 -6.89 -18.30 11.24
C ASP A 254 -6.99 -19.61 12.04
#